data_3cc9ee49951999dec3015157f529a476
#
_entry.id   3cc9ee49951999dec3015157f529a476
#
_cell.length_a   1.000
_cell.length_b   1.000
_cell.length_c   1.000
_cell.angle_alpha   90.00
_cell.angle_beta   90.00
_cell.angle_gamma   90.00
#
_symmetry.space_group_name_H-M   'P 1'
#
loop_
_entity.id
_entity.type
_entity.pdbx_description
1 polymer ?
#
loop_
_entity_poly.entity_id
_entity_poly.type
_entity_poly.pdbx_seq_one_letter_code
_entity_poly.pdbx_strand_id
1 'polypeptide(L)'
;MRLRLIASMVALASCVGSVSEIRAGVVWGSGHGDLAVHYETGELHVGLHFHDEAFDISGDPIPEGEYEGDEVAIFVDGPALVRPGGSQWDFTGAAAGDSLWLISSVSDPARPYLGWSTEELTLGDWQDGVIQFALAGILSGPSGGVFSIWGVDGFGAPQVKASSLAGEVKEFESAIPVHSHLNLGFTKAGTYEVEVKVRGVYVGGGGAELLESSGVFTFHVGSVPDPVPEPASMAVFGMLIGGMGIRTYRRRRFNAKANG
;
A
#
# COMPACT_ATOMS: atom_id res chain seq x y z
N MET A 1 46.37 43.03 28.02
CA MET A 1 46.35 42.18 26.83
C MET A 1 45.42 40.98 27.13
N ARG A 2 44.13 41.04 26.72
CA ARG A 2 43.13 40.01 26.99
C ARG A 2 42.88 39.19 25.74
N LEU A 3 43.25 37.94 25.76
CA LEU A 3 43.07 36.99 24.69
C LEU A 3 41.59 36.52 24.69
N ARG A 4 40.86 36.77 23.60
CA ARG A 4 39.53 36.27 23.39
C ARG A 4 39.62 34.94 22.61
N LEU A 5 39.26 33.82 23.23
CA LEU A 5 39.03 32.55 22.56
C LEU A 5 37.69 32.60 21.82
N ILE A 6 37.76 32.46 20.49
CA ILE A 6 36.58 32.27 19.65
C ILE A 6 36.40 30.76 19.51
N ALA A 7 35.32 30.24 20.11
CA ALA A 7 34.89 28.85 19.91
C ALA A 7 34.06 28.77 18.62
N SER A 8 34.60 28.13 17.59
CA SER A 8 33.86 27.80 16.36
C SER A 8 32.99 26.56 16.62
N MET A 9 31.68 26.77 16.69
CA MET A 9 30.72 25.65 16.61
C MET A 9 30.57 25.22 15.15
N VAL A 10 31.05 24.03 14.85
CA VAL A 10 30.75 23.35 13.59
C VAL A 10 29.37 22.71 13.72
N ALA A 11 28.40 23.27 13.02
CA ALA A 11 27.07 22.66 12.90
C ALA A 11 27.16 21.51 11.92
N LEU A 12 27.10 20.26 12.39
CA LEU A 12 26.94 19.09 11.58
C LEU A 12 25.46 19.00 11.16
N ALA A 13 25.13 19.44 9.94
CA ALA A 13 23.83 19.23 9.35
C ALA A 13 23.71 17.74 8.96
N SER A 14 23.07 16.96 9.79
CA SER A 14 22.65 15.60 9.44
C SER A 14 21.50 15.68 8.44
N CYS A 15 21.78 15.41 7.15
CA CYS A 15 20.74 15.04 6.20
C CYS A 15 20.17 13.68 6.64
N VAL A 16 19.12 13.72 7.44
CA VAL A 16 18.26 12.56 7.65
C VAL A 16 17.40 12.46 6.40
N GLY A 17 17.83 11.64 5.44
CA GLY A 17 16.94 11.17 4.40
C GLY A 17 15.76 10.48 5.09
N SER A 18 14.55 10.88 4.74
CA SER A 18 13.32 10.21 5.19
C SER A 18 13.37 8.79 4.63
N VAL A 19 13.85 7.85 5.43
CA VAL A 19 13.55 6.44 5.23
C VAL A 19 12.09 6.33 5.64
N SER A 20 11.19 6.09 4.70
CA SER A 20 9.83 5.67 5.00
C SER A 20 9.97 4.46 5.92
N GLU A 21 9.64 4.62 7.19
CA GLU A 21 9.53 3.50 8.11
C GLU A 21 8.41 2.64 7.53
N ILE A 22 8.77 1.46 7.04
CA ILE A 22 7.78 0.40 6.78
C ILE A 22 7.18 0.13 8.15
N ARG A 23 6.00 0.67 8.41
CA ARG A 23 5.22 0.29 9.58
C ARG A 23 5.04 -1.21 9.47
N ALA A 24 5.31 -1.94 10.55
CA ALA A 24 4.93 -3.34 10.68
C ALA A 24 3.40 -3.38 10.74
N GLY A 25 2.77 -3.24 9.57
CA GLY A 25 1.33 -3.30 9.36
C GLY A 25 0.89 -4.74 9.17
N VAL A 26 -0.40 -4.93 9.17
CA VAL A 26 -1.02 -6.19 8.78
C VAL A 26 -0.61 -6.53 7.35
N VAL A 27 -0.26 -7.78 7.08
CA VAL A 27 -0.01 -8.27 5.72
C VAL A 27 -1.11 -9.24 5.34
N TRP A 28 -1.99 -8.82 4.44
CA TRP A 28 -3.08 -9.63 3.93
C TRP A 28 -2.56 -10.80 3.11
N GLY A 29 -2.87 -12.03 3.53
CA GLY A 29 -2.35 -13.27 2.95
C GLY A 29 -3.37 -14.06 2.16
N SER A 30 -4.67 -13.98 2.51
CA SER A 30 -5.71 -14.78 1.84
C SER A 30 -7.11 -14.24 2.10
N GLY A 31 -8.07 -14.75 1.33
CA GLY A 31 -9.48 -14.38 1.41
C GLY A 31 -9.82 -13.14 0.59
N HIS A 32 -10.99 -12.54 0.84
CA HIS A 32 -11.59 -11.49 0.03
C HIS A 32 -11.41 -10.10 0.64
N GLY A 33 -11.09 -9.14 -0.21
CA GLY A 33 -11.07 -7.71 0.10
C GLY A 33 -11.12 -6.91 -1.18
N ASP A 34 -11.52 -5.65 -1.10
CA ASP A 34 -11.73 -4.77 -2.23
C ASP A 34 -10.86 -3.53 -2.16
N LEU A 35 -10.37 -3.07 -3.30
CA LEU A 35 -10.01 -1.69 -3.49
C LEU A 35 -11.33 -0.95 -3.73
N ALA A 36 -11.84 -0.35 -2.66
CA ALA A 36 -13.16 0.25 -2.62
C ALA A 36 -13.11 1.76 -2.75
N VAL A 37 -14.13 2.32 -3.41
CA VAL A 37 -14.35 3.76 -3.50
C VAL A 37 -15.60 4.10 -2.73
N HIS A 38 -15.48 4.99 -1.76
CA HIS A 38 -16.60 5.51 -0.99
C HIS A 38 -16.63 7.04 -0.99
N TYR A 39 -17.80 7.60 -0.67
CA TYR A 39 -18.03 9.03 -0.60
C TYR A 39 -18.58 9.40 0.77
N GLU A 40 -17.84 10.19 1.49
CA GLU A 40 -18.23 10.62 2.83
C GLU A 40 -17.92 12.11 3.02
N THR A 41 -18.86 12.82 3.65
CA THR A 41 -18.70 14.24 4.08
C THR A 41 -18.27 15.23 2.99
N GLY A 42 -18.55 14.92 1.71
CA GLY A 42 -18.18 15.77 0.56
C GLY A 42 -16.87 15.37 -0.11
N GLU A 43 -16.22 14.30 0.33
CA GLU A 43 -14.94 13.82 -0.18
C GLU A 43 -15.07 12.41 -0.77
N LEU A 44 -14.32 12.17 -1.83
CA LEU A 44 -14.16 10.85 -2.43
C LEU A 44 -12.95 10.19 -1.76
N HIS A 45 -13.06 8.91 -1.43
CA HIS A 45 -11.99 8.13 -0.82
C HIS A 45 -11.72 6.86 -1.61
N VAL A 46 -10.48 6.36 -1.55
CA VAL A 46 -10.08 5.06 -2.09
C VAL A 46 -9.19 4.36 -1.07
N GLY A 47 -9.62 3.17 -0.63
CA GLY A 47 -8.95 2.37 0.40
C GLY A 47 -9.14 0.88 0.15
N LEU A 48 -8.79 0.07 1.15
CA LEU A 48 -9.09 -1.35 1.18
C LEU A 48 -10.31 -1.58 2.08
N HIS A 49 -11.28 -2.29 1.57
CA HIS A 49 -12.43 -2.77 2.34
C HIS A 49 -12.32 -4.29 2.52
N PHE A 50 -12.27 -4.75 3.77
CA PHE A 50 -12.29 -6.17 4.10
C PHE A 50 -13.65 -6.61 4.60
N HIS A 51 -14.04 -7.80 4.15
CA HIS A 51 -15.18 -8.56 4.65
C HIS A 51 -14.70 -9.64 5.63
N ASP A 52 -15.63 -10.38 6.25
CA ASP A 52 -15.35 -11.41 7.29
C ASP A 52 -14.37 -12.53 6.87
N GLU A 53 -14.00 -12.62 5.60
CA GLU A 53 -13.21 -13.72 5.03
C GLU A 53 -11.75 -13.37 4.73
N ALA A 54 -11.23 -12.26 5.24
CA ALA A 54 -9.85 -11.84 5.03
C ALA A 54 -8.95 -12.31 6.19
N PHE A 55 -7.76 -12.82 5.85
CA PHE A 55 -6.78 -13.31 6.82
C PHE A 55 -5.39 -12.76 6.51
N ASP A 56 -4.63 -12.49 7.54
CA ASP A 56 -3.23 -12.14 7.40
C ASP A 56 -2.35 -13.37 7.03
N ILE A 57 -1.07 -13.13 6.77
CA ILE A 57 -0.11 -14.21 6.43
C ILE A 57 0.14 -15.20 7.57
N SER A 58 -0.27 -14.90 8.80
CA SER A 58 -0.20 -15.80 9.96
C SER A 58 -1.48 -16.65 10.08
N GLY A 59 -2.52 -16.30 9.31
CA GLY A 59 -3.83 -16.94 9.36
C GLY A 59 -4.76 -16.31 10.40
N ASP A 60 -4.40 -15.17 10.97
CA ASP A 60 -5.27 -14.42 11.86
C ASP A 60 -6.28 -13.59 11.04
N PRO A 61 -7.56 -13.50 11.46
CA PRO A 61 -8.56 -12.75 10.74
C PRO A 61 -8.25 -11.25 10.74
N ILE A 62 -8.36 -10.62 9.58
CA ILE A 62 -8.37 -9.15 9.44
C ILE A 62 -9.81 -8.71 9.73
N PRO A 63 -10.04 -7.80 10.70
CA PRO A 63 -11.39 -7.33 11.00
C PRO A 63 -12.07 -6.72 9.77
N GLU A 64 -13.38 -6.90 9.65
CA GLU A 64 -14.20 -6.20 8.67
C GLU A 64 -14.07 -4.68 8.86
N GLY A 65 -13.92 -3.96 7.76
CA GLY A 65 -13.86 -2.49 7.79
C GLY A 65 -13.03 -1.88 6.66
N GLU A 66 -12.96 -0.55 6.72
CA GLU A 66 -12.17 0.29 5.84
C GLU A 66 -10.76 0.48 6.38
N TYR A 67 -9.79 0.43 5.47
CA TYR A 67 -8.37 0.61 5.75
C TYR A 67 -7.73 1.52 4.71
N GLU A 68 -6.88 2.42 5.16
CA GLU A 68 -6.04 3.18 4.25
C GLU A 68 -5.02 2.26 3.57
N GLY A 69 -4.57 2.62 2.37
CA GLY A 69 -3.68 1.78 1.57
C GLY A 69 -2.32 1.47 2.20
N ASP A 70 -1.90 2.25 3.22
CA ASP A 70 -0.64 2.07 3.97
C ASP A 70 -0.81 1.29 5.29
N GLU A 71 -2.05 0.97 5.69
CA GLU A 71 -2.33 0.21 6.92
C GLU A 71 -2.20 -1.29 6.72
N VAL A 72 -2.50 -1.77 5.50
CA VAL A 72 -2.46 -3.20 5.14
C VAL A 72 -1.66 -3.39 3.86
N ALA A 73 -0.59 -4.17 3.93
CA ALA A 73 0.13 -4.62 2.75
C ALA A 73 -0.50 -5.91 2.18
N ILE A 74 -0.44 -6.08 0.86
CA ILE A 74 -1.03 -7.21 0.15
C ILE A 74 0.09 -8.19 -0.23
N PHE A 75 -0.01 -9.44 0.20
CA PHE A 75 0.95 -10.48 -0.15
C PHE A 75 0.62 -11.12 -1.48
N VAL A 76 1.59 -11.18 -2.38
CA VAL A 76 1.46 -11.85 -3.68
C VAL A 76 2.39 -13.05 -3.71
N ASP A 77 1.83 -14.23 -3.45
CA ASP A 77 2.54 -15.49 -3.32
C ASP A 77 2.96 -16.03 -4.70
N GLY A 78 4.24 -16.27 -4.89
CA GLY A 78 4.86 -16.98 -6.00
C GLY A 78 4.39 -16.64 -7.42
N PRO A 79 5.13 -17.06 -8.46
CA PRO A 79 4.71 -16.92 -9.85
C PRO A 79 3.53 -17.83 -10.16
N ALA A 80 2.41 -17.25 -10.58
CA ALA A 80 1.17 -18.00 -10.88
C ALA A 80 0.83 -18.07 -12.36
N LEU A 81 1.45 -17.22 -13.21
CA LEU A 81 1.20 -17.17 -14.64
C LEU A 81 2.50 -17.18 -15.43
N VAL A 82 2.62 -18.11 -16.39
CA VAL A 82 3.64 -18.03 -17.44
C VAL A 82 3.08 -17.15 -18.55
N ARG A 83 3.76 -16.03 -18.86
CA ARG A 83 3.32 -15.07 -19.88
C ARG A 83 3.15 -15.78 -21.22
N PRO A 84 1.92 -15.79 -21.78
CA PRO A 84 1.67 -16.42 -23.08
C PRO A 84 2.39 -15.69 -24.23
N GLY A 85 2.53 -16.34 -25.37
CA GLY A 85 3.00 -15.69 -26.61
C GLY A 85 1.99 -14.70 -27.17
N GLY A 86 2.48 -13.78 -28.02
CA GLY A 86 1.68 -12.79 -28.73
C GLY A 86 1.76 -11.40 -28.14
N SER A 87 1.61 -10.38 -29.04
CA SER A 87 1.75 -8.97 -28.70
C SER A 87 0.64 -8.43 -27.81
N GLN A 88 -0.52 -9.12 -27.72
CA GLN A 88 -1.60 -8.76 -26.81
C GLN A 88 -1.19 -8.82 -25.33
N TRP A 89 -0.01 -9.41 -25.00
CA TRP A 89 0.54 -9.51 -23.64
C TRP A 89 1.70 -8.54 -23.40
N ASP A 90 2.09 -7.71 -24.39
CA ASP A 90 3.24 -6.80 -24.28
C ASP A 90 3.08 -5.76 -23.18
N PHE A 91 1.84 -5.41 -22.84
CA PHE A 91 1.51 -4.51 -21.73
C PHE A 91 2.04 -4.97 -20.36
N THR A 92 2.33 -6.26 -20.20
CA THR A 92 2.92 -6.81 -18.96
C THR A 92 4.39 -6.44 -18.79
N GLY A 93 5.09 -6.06 -19.87
CA GLY A 93 6.52 -5.81 -19.87
C GLY A 93 7.40 -7.07 -19.73
N ALA A 94 6.79 -8.26 -19.63
CA ALA A 94 7.50 -9.54 -19.57
C ALA A 94 7.72 -10.11 -20.98
N ALA A 95 8.75 -10.93 -21.16
CA ALA A 95 8.91 -11.71 -22.40
C ALA A 95 8.00 -12.95 -22.38
N ALA A 96 7.67 -13.49 -23.58
CA ALA A 96 6.93 -14.74 -23.68
C ALA A 96 7.70 -15.88 -23.00
N GLY A 97 7.03 -16.60 -22.11
CA GLY A 97 7.62 -17.66 -21.30
C GLY A 97 8.15 -17.23 -19.93
N ASP A 98 8.25 -15.92 -19.66
CA ASP A 98 8.58 -15.43 -18.32
C ASP A 98 7.43 -15.67 -17.34
N SER A 99 7.77 -15.84 -16.07
CA SER A 99 6.80 -15.98 -14.99
C SER A 99 6.37 -14.63 -14.45
N LEU A 100 5.07 -14.46 -14.22
CA LEU A 100 4.45 -13.32 -13.55
C LEU A 100 3.92 -13.74 -12.19
N TRP A 101 4.13 -12.93 -11.18
CA TRP A 101 3.38 -13.00 -9.94
C TRP A 101 1.99 -12.40 -10.17
N LEU A 102 0.96 -13.05 -9.63
CA LEU A 102 -0.41 -12.74 -10.00
C LEU A 102 -1.33 -12.74 -8.78
N ILE A 103 -2.11 -11.66 -8.62
CA ILE A 103 -3.40 -11.71 -7.94
C ILE A 103 -4.42 -12.02 -9.04
N SER A 104 -5.09 -13.15 -8.93
CA SER A 104 -6.00 -13.66 -9.97
C SER A 104 -7.39 -13.05 -9.85
N SER A 105 -8.04 -12.82 -11.00
CA SER A 105 -9.49 -12.53 -11.05
C SER A 105 -10.37 -13.75 -10.74
N VAL A 106 -9.75 -14.91 -10.52
CA VAL A 106 -10.44 -16.15 -10.10
C VAL A 106 -10.08 -16.42 -8.65
N SER A 107 -11.09 -16.63 -7.81
CA SER A 107 -10.91 -16.88 -6.37
C SER A 107 -10.07 -18.13 -6.12
N ASP A 108 -9.10 -17.98 -5.23
CA ASP A 108 -8.33 -19.05 -4.61
C ASP A 108 -8.34 -18.79 -3.09
N PRO A 109 -8.95 -19.67 -2.28
CA PRO A 109 -9.07 -19.43 -0.84
C PRO A 109 -7.73 -19.35 -0.10
N ALA A 110 -6.63 -19.76 -0.71
CA ALA A 110 -5.29 -19.67 -0.13
C ALA A 110 -4.56 -18.36 -0.45
N ARG A 111 -5.18 -17.43 -1.18
CA ARG A 111 -4.54 -16.20 -1.69
C ARG A 111 -5.45 -15.00 -1.55
N PRO A 112 -4.91 -13.77 -1.57
CA PRO A 112 -5.72 -12.57 -1.68
C PRO A 112 -6.57 -12.59 -2.97
N TYR A 113 -7.87 -12.31 -2.80
CA TYR A 113 -8.82 -12.16 -3.88
C TYR A 113 -9.30 -10.71 -3.89
N LEU A 114 -8.54 -9.85 -4.62
CA LEU A 114 -8.75 -8.41 -4.63
C LEU A 114 -9.81 -8.02 -5.64
N GLY A 115 -10.88 -7.40 -5.14
CA GLY A 115 -11.91 -6.76 -5.95
C GLY A 115 -11.63 -5.28 -6.21
N TRP A 116 -12.42 -4.71 -7.12
CA TRP A 116 -12.52 -3.28 -7.42
C TRP A 116 -13.98 -2.90 -7.25
N SER A 117 -14.28 -2.11 -6.22
CA SER A 117 -15.66 -1.84 -5.81
C SER A 117 -16.03 -0.37 -5.88
N THR A 118 -17.21 -0.13 -6.42
CA THR A 118 -17.94 1.15 -6.38
C THR A 118 -19.32 0.95 -5.76
N GLU A 119 -19.54 -0.15 -5.03
CA GLU A 119 -20.86 -0.55 -4.51
C GLU A 119 -21.40 0.38 -3.45
N GLU A 120 -20.53 1.09 -2.73
CA GLU A 120 -20.89 2.08 -1.72
C GLU A 120 -21.33 3.42 -2.31
N LEU A 121 -21.20 3.60 -3.63
CA LEU A 121 -21.62 4.81 -4.30
C LEU A 121 -23.05 4.73 -4.79
N THR A 122 -23.79 5.80 -4.65
CA THR A 122 -25.17 5.92 -5.16
C THR A 122 -25.16 6.30 -6.64
N LEU A 123 -25.71 5.46 -7.52
CA LEU A 123 -25.70 5.64 -8.98
C LEU A 123 -26.16 7.05 -9.44
N GLY A 124 -27.21 7.59 -8.83
CA GLY A 124 -27.79 8.89 -9.25
C GLY A 124 -26.95 10.12 -8.87
N ASP A 125 -25.95 9.95 -8.04
CA ASP A 125 -25.13 11.04 -7.51
C ASP A 125 -23.88 11.33 -8.36
N TRP A 126 -23.62 10.51 -9.39
CA TRP A 126 -22.43 10.62 -10.22
C TRP A 126 -22.80 10.78 -11.70
N GLN A 127 -22.14 11.72 -12.36
CA GLN A 127 -22.32 11.95 -13.79
C GLN A 127 -21.98 10.68 -14.58
N ASP A 128 -22.84 10.33 -15.53
CA ASP A 128 -22.73 9.14 -16.38
C ASP A 128 -22.70 7.79 -15.61
N GLY A 129 -22.85 7.82 -14.27
CA GLY A 129 -22.84 6.64 -13.41
C GLY A 129 -21.52 5.88 -13.42
N VAL A 130 -20.40 6.59 -13.49
CA VAL A 130 -19.03 5.98 -13.56
C VAL A 130 -18.06 6.67 -12.62
N ILE A 131 -17.07 5.89 -12.18
CA ILE A 131 -15.83 6.36 -11.55
C ILE A 131 -14.66 5.96 -12.45
N GLN A 132 -13.72 6.85 -12.62
CA GLN A 132 -12.47 6.56 -13.30
C GLN A 132 -11.39 6.17 -12.29
N PHE A 133 -10.77 5.02 -12.52
CA PHE A 133 -9.55 4.55 -11.82
C PHE A 133 -8.34 4.83 -12.70
N ALA A 134 -7.28 5.34 -12.10
CA ALA A 134 -6.02 5.62 -12.79
C ALA A 134 -4.83 5.05 -12.01
N LEU A 135 -3.97 4.32 -12.69
CA LEU A 135 -2.65 3.94 -12.20
C LEU A 135 -1.73 5.15 -12.32
N ALA A 136 -1.54 5.88 -11.23
CA ALA A 136 -0.70 7.07 -11.22
C ALA A 136 0.79 6.70 -11.36
N GLY A 137 1.21 5.57 -10.78
CA GLY A 137 2.56 5.05 -10.95
C GLY A 137 2.98 4.05 -9.89
N ILE A 138 4.20 3.57 -10.03
CA ILE A 138 4.95 2.86 -8.98
C ILE A 138 5.84 3.89 -8.30
N LEU A 139 5.55 4.21 -7.04
CA LEU A 139 6.32 5.18 -6.24
C LEU A 139 7.64 4.56 -5.78
N SER A 140 7.62 3.29 -5.39
CA SER A 140 8.80 2.49 -5.10
C SER A 140 8.60 1.05 -5.59
N GLY A 141 9.70 0.38 -5.96
CA GLY A 141 9.65 -0.99 -6.47
C GLY A 141 10.98 -1.52 -6.94
N PRO A 142 11.07 -2.82 -7.28
CA PRO A 142 12.27 -3.40 -7.85
C PRO A 142 12.59 -2.76 -9.21
N SER A 143 13.88 -2.47 -9.43
CA SER A 143 14.34 -1.80 -10.65
C SER A 143 13.87 -2.52 -11.92
N GLY A 144 13.15 -1.80 -12.79
CA GLY A 144 12.53 -2.33 -14.01
C GLY A 144 11.40 -3.33 -13.73
N GLY A 145 10.80 -3.32 -12.54
CA GLY A 145 9.55 -4.01 -12.25
C GLY A 145 8.38 -3.32 -12.94
N VAL A 146 7.47 -4.10 -13.49
CA VAL A 146 6.23 -3.61 -14.12
C VAL A 146 5.05 -4.18 -13.35
N PHE A 147 4.06 -3.32 -13.14
CA PHE A 147 2.74 -3.65 -12.60
C PHE A 147 1.69 -3.45 -13.67
N SER A 148 0.75 -4.38 -13.80
CA SER A 148 -0.31 -4.32 -14.80
C SER A 148 -1.63 -4.87 -14.28
N ILE A 149 -2.74 -4.33 -14.81
CA ILE A 149 -4.13 -4.67 -14.45
C ILE A 149 -4.86 -5.04 -15.73
N TRP A 150 -5.54 -6.19 -15.74
CA TRP A 150 -6.34 -6.62 -16.90
C TRP A 150 -7.49 -7.53 -16.51
N GLY A 151 -8.56 -7.45 -17.27
CA GLY A 151 -9.60 -8.48 -17.31
C GLY A 151 -9.30 -9.51 -18.39
N VAL A 152 -10.21 -10.47 -18.56
CA VAL A 152 -10.22 -11.40 -19.70
C VAL A 152 -11.58 -11.35 -20.38
N ASP A 153 -11.60 -11.46 -21.70
CA ASP A 153 -12.84 -11.59 -22.43
C ASP A 153 -13.36 -13.04 -22.45
N GLY A 154 -14.50 -13.27 -23.08
CA GLY A 154 -15.11 -14.59 -23.17
C GLY A 154 -14.28 -15.63 -23.94
N PHE A 155 -13.20 -15.24 -24.60
CA PHE A 155 -12.26 -16.10 -25.31
C PHE A 155 -10.91 -16.25 -24.58
N GLY A 156 -10.77 -15.62 -23.39
CA GLY A 156 -9.54 -15.66 -22.60
C GLY A 156 -8.47 -14.65 -23.04
N ALA A 157 -8.77 -13.73 -23.95
CA ALA A 157 -7.84 -12.68 -24.34
C ALA A 157 -7.79 -11.57 -23.28
N PRO A 158 -6.59 -10.98 -23.00
CA PRO A 158 -6.46 -9.94 -22.00
C PRO A 158 -7.14 -8.64 -22.46
N GLN A 159 -7.90 -8.03 -21.55
CA GLN A 159 -8.52 -6.71 -21.68
C GLN A 159 -7.77 -5.77 -20.77
N VAL A 160 -6.77 -5.08 -21.31
CA VAL A 160 -5.88 -4.19 -20.53
C VAL A 160 -6.68 -3.05 -19.91
N LYS A 161 -6.54 -2.88 -18.61
CA LYS A 161 -7.13 -1.79 -17.82
C LYS A 161 -6.09 -0.72 -17.51
N ALA A 162 -4.92 -1.14 -17.02
CA ALA A 162 -3.80 -0.25 -16.79
C ALA A 162 -2.46 -1.02 -16.78
N SER A 163 -1.36 -0.33 -17.11
CA SER A 163 -0.02 -0.85 -16.94
C SER A 163 0.96 0.28 -16.59
N SER A 164 1.92 0.00 -15.72
CA SER A 164 3.00 0.94 -15.39
C SER A 164 4.02 1.09 -16.53
N LEU A 165 4.00 0.19 -17.52
CA LEU A 165 4.88 0.25 -18.69
C LEU A 165 4.65 1.55 -19.47
N ALA A 166 5.73 2.18 -19.95
CA ALA A 166 5.65 3.43 -20.68
C ALA A 166 4.90 3.26 -22.01
N GLY A 167 3.97 4.16 -22.29
CA GLY A 167 3.15 4.13 -23.50
C GLY A 167 1.88 3.29 -23.43
N GLU A 168 1.69 2.54 -22.35
CA GLU A 168 0.50 1.73 -22.12
C GLU A 168 -0.64 2.54 -21.46
N VAL A 169 -1.86 1.96 -21.50
CA VAL A 169 -3.07 2.50 -20.85
C VAL A 169 -2.82 2.65 -19.35
N LYS A 170 -3.30 3.76 -18.77
CA LYS A 170 -3.13 4.08 -17.35
C LYS A 170 -4.43 4.14 -16.58
N GLU A 171 -5.57 4.20 -17.25
CA GLU A 171 -6.85 4.47 -16.62
C GLU A 171 -7.98 3.68 -17.26
N PHE A 172 -9.02 3.39 -16.47
CA PHE A 172 -10.23 2.73 -16.91
C PHE A 172 -11.42 3.22 -16.10
N GLU A 173 -12.61 3.09 -16.67
CA GLU A 173 -13.87 3.42 -16.02
C GLU A 173 -14.47 2.16 -15.38
N SER A 174 -15.08 2.36 -14.21
CA SER A 174 -15.97 1.40 -13.56
C SER A 174 -17.37 2.01 -13.43
N ALA A 175 -18.38 1.27 -13.80
CA ALA A 175 -19.77 1.67 -13.57
C ALA A 175 -20.09 1.67 -12.06
N ILE A 176 -21.16 2.36 -11.67
CA ILE A 176 -21.72 2.42 -10.33
C ILE A 176 -23.11 1.78 -10.30
N PRO A 177 -23.45 0.96 -9.30
CA PRO A 177 -22.57 0.25 -8.37
C PRO A 177 -22.05 -1.04 -9.03
N VAL A 178 -20.78 -1.28 -8.97
CA VAL A 178 -20.17 -2.51 -9.52
C VAL A 178 -19.08 -3.03 -8.63
N HIS A 179 -19.03 -4.36 -8.49
CA HIS A 179 -17.94 -5.11 -7.93
C HIS A 179 -17.35 -6.01 -9.02
N SER A 180 -16.06 -5.94 -9.22
CA SER A 180 -15.37 -6.71 -10.25
C SER A 180 -13.99 -7.16 -9.79
N HIS A 181 -13.55 -8.33 -10.28
CA HIS A 181 -12.21 -8.83 -10.04
C HIS A 181 -11.39 -8.78 -11.32
N LEU A 182 -10.20 -8.20 -11.21
CA LEU A 182 -9.23 -8.07 -12.29
C LEU A 182 -7.96 -8.82 -11.93
N ASN A 183 -7.20 -9.21 -12.95
CA ASN A 183 -5.86 -9.75 -12.72
C ASN A 183 -4.88 -8.60 -12.48
N LEU A 184 -4.05 -8.73 -11.44
CA LEU A 184 -2.94 -7.83 -11.16
C LEU A 184 -1.64 -8.60 -11.31
N GLY A 185 -0.79 -8.19 -12.24
CA GLY A 185 0.46 -8.87 -12.56
C GLY A 185 1.69 -8.05 -12.23
N PHE A 186 2.72 -8.73 -11.72
CA PHE A 186 4.02 -8.15 -11.40
C PHE A 186 5.12 -8.94 -12.07
N THR A 187 6.10 -8.26 -12.67
CA THR A 187 7.20 -8.93 -13.40
C THR A 187 8.38 -9.33 -12.53
N LYS A 188 8.49 -8.78 -11.31
CA LYS A 188 9.61 -9.05 -10.40
C LYS A 188 9.13 -9.21 -8.97
N ALA A 189 9.85 -10.06 -8.22
CA ALA A 189 9.69 -10.12 -6.77
C ALA A 189 10.23 -8.84 -6.11
N GLY A 190 9.65 -8.48 -4.96
CA GLY A 190 10.03 -7.33 -4.14
C GLY A 190 8.81 -6.56 -3.66
N THR A 191 9.04 -5.50 -2.91
CA THR A 191 7.97 -4.62 -2.44
C THR A 191 7.69 -3.54 -3.48
N TYR A 192 6.41 -3.36 -3.80
CA TYR A 192 5.90 -2.27 -4.66
C TYR A 192 5.00 -1.36 -3.84
N GLU A 193 5.16 -0.06 -4.01
CA GLU A 193 4.19 0.95 -3.60
C GLU A 193 3.54 1.51 -4.86
N VAL A 194 2.25 1.25 -5.02
CA VAL A 194 1.49 1.60 -6.22
C VAL A 194 0.48 2.69 -5.86
N GLU A 195 0.57 3.83 -6.53
CA GLU A 195 -0.43 4.89 -6.38
C GLU A 195 -1.59 4.67 -7.36
N VAL A 196 -2.79 4.54 -6.79
CA VAL A 196 -4.06 4.50 -7.53
C VAL A 196 -4.81 5.79 -7.25
N LYS A 197 -5.28 6.44 -8.32
CA LYS A 197 -6.17 7.61 -8.24
C LYS A 197 -7.56 7.22 -8.68
N VAL A 198 -8.55 7.84 -8.05
CA VAL A 198 -9.95 7.74 -8.43
C VAL A 198 -10.51 9.13 -8.66
N ARG A 199 -11.38 9.27 -9.64
CA ARG A 199 -12.09 10.53 -9.90
C ARG A 199 -13.50 10.30 -10.44
N GLY A 200 -14.39 11.22 -10.10
CA GLY A 200 -15.77 11.24 -10.60
C GLY A 200 -16.35 12.62 -10.53
N VAL A 201 -17.37 12.90 -11.32
CA VAL A 201 -18.10 14.15 -11.24
C VAL A 201 -19.36 13.91 -10.40
N TYR A 202 -19.36 14.47 -9.19
CA TYR A 202 -20.49 14.42 -8.27
C TYR A 202 -21.58 15.42 -8.68
N VAL A 203 -22.81 14.96 -8.75
CA VAL A 203 -23.99 15.77 -9.14
C VAL A 203 -25.12 15.74 -8.11
N GLY A 204 -24.99 14.91 -7.05
CA GLY A 204 -26.00 14.72 -6.00
C GLY A 204 -26.31 15.98 -5.19
N GLY A 205 -25.41 16.95 -5.14
CA GLY A 205 -25.57 18.23 -4.44
C GLY A 205 -26.28 19.33 -5.23
N GLY A 206 -26.79 19.05 -6.43
CA GLY A 206 -27.47 20.03 -7.29
C GLY A 206 -26.54 20.89 -8.16
N GLY A 207 -25.26 20.57 -8.18
CA GLY A 207 -24.23 21.13 -9.07
C GLY A 207 -23.24 20.05 -9.46
N ALA A 208 -22.48 20.24 -10.55
CA ALA A 208 -21.44 19.32 -10.96
C ALA A 208 -20.11 19.71 -10.28
N GLU A 209 -19.49 18.77 -9.57
CA GLU A 209 -18.21 18.95 -8.91
C GLU A 209 -17.29 17.78 -9.24
N LEU A 210 -16.08 18.07 -9.73
CA LEU A 210 -15.05 17.04 -9.94
C LEU A 210 -14.41 16.72 -8.59
N LEU A 211 -14.54 15.48 -8.15
CA LEU A 211 -13.90 14.96 -6.97
C LEU A 211 -12.80 13.98 -7.36
N GLU A 212 -11.68 14.04 -6.67
CA GLU A 212 -10.51 13.19 -6.89
C GLU A 212 -9.94 12.72 -5.54
N SER A 213 -9.45 11.49 -5.51
CA SER A 213 -8.72 10.93 -4.37
C SER A 213 -7.58 10.05 -4.86
N SER A 214 -6.62 9.76 -3.97
CA SER A 214 -5.58 8.77 -4.25
C SER A 214 -5.23 7.98 -3.01
N GLY A 215 -4.89 6.68 -3.21
CA GLY A 215 -4.34 5.80 -2.20
C GLY A 215 -3.02 5.19 -2.68
N VAL A 216 -2.12 4.92 -1.76
CA VAL A 216 -0.88 4.18 -2.02
C VAL A 216 -1.02 2.80 -1.44
N PHE A 217 -0.93 1.78 -2.28
CA PHE A 217 -1.11 0.39 -1.92
C PHE A 217 0.22 -0.34 -1.95
N THR A 218 0.55 -1.05 -0.87
CA THR A 218 1.79 -1.82 -0.76
C THR A 218 1.56 -3.27 -1.12
N PHE A 219 2.37 -3.79 -2.05
CA PHE A 219 2.37 -5.20 -2.44
C PHE A 219 3.72 -5.84 -2.12
N HIS A 220 3.71 -6.93 -1.35
CA HIS A 220 4.87 -7.79 -1.10
C HIS A 220 4.83 -8.97 -2.07
N VAL A 221 5.62 -8.91 -3.13
CA VAL A 221 5.63 -9.88 -4.23
C VAL A 221 6.72 -10.93 -4.03
N GLY A 222 6.32 -12.19 -3.92
CA GLY A 222 7.21 -13.34 -3.78
C GLY A 222 7.79 -13.55 -2.38
N SER A 223 7.92 -12.52 -1.57
CA SER A 223 8.37 -12.61 -0.18
C SER A 223 7.90 -11.41 0.62
N VAL A 224 7.58 -11.63 1.88
CA VAL A 224 7.36 -10.55 2.85
C VAL A 224 8.74 -10.12 3.36
N PRO A 225 9.04 -8.81 3.44
CA PRO A 225 10.26 -8.34 4.06
C PRO A 225 10.36 -8.83 5.51
N ASP A 226 11.58 -9.17 5.94
CA ASP A 226 11.81 -9.44 7.35
C ASP A 226 11.41 -8.22 8.18
N PRO A 227 10.74 -8.42 9.33
CA PRO A 227 10.38 -7.30 10.19
C PRO A 227 11.66 -6.53 10.55
N VAL A 228 11.67 -5.24 10.26
CA VAL A 228 12.79 -4.37 10.65
C VAL A 228 12.87 -4.40 12.17
N PRO A 229 13.98 -4.84 12.79
CA PRO A 229 14.13 -4.81 14.22
C PRO A 229 13.89 -3.38 14.70
N GLU A 230 13.04 -3.22 15.71
CA GLU A 230 12.78 -1.91 16.30
C GLU A 230 14.11 -1.21 16.57
N PRO A 231 14.27 0.07 16.16
CA PRO A 231 15.54 0.77 16.32
C PRO A 231 16.00 0.64 17.76
N ALA A 232 17.28 0.36 17.97
CA ALA A 232 17.90 0.26 19.31
C ALA A 232 17.64 1.50 20.19
N SER A 233 17.01 2.54 19.67
CA SER A 233 16.44 3.69 20.36
C SER A 233 15.56 3.30 21.55
N MET A 234 14.74 2.26 21.45
CA MET A 234 13.91 1.76 22.56
C MET A 234 14.80 1.16 23.68
N ALA A 235 15.86 0.43 23.31
CA ALA A 235 16.83 -0.09 24.26
C ALA A 235 17.66 1.05 24.90
N VAL A 236 18.03 2.08 24.11
CA VAL A 236 18.74 3.26 24.61
C VAL A 236 17.84 4.09 25.51
N PHE A 237 16.56 4.28 25.18
CA PHE A 237 15.60 4.97 26.03
C PHE A 237 15.37 4.21 27.34
N GLY A 238 15.23 2.89 27.29
CA GLY A 238 15.13 2.01 28.46
C GLY A 238 16.36 2.10 29.36
N MET A 239 17.57 2.12 28.77
CA MET A 239 18.83 2.29 29.50
C MET A 239 18.99 3.70 30.11
N LEU A 240 18.55 4.75 29.41
CA LEU A 240 18.57 6.13 29.95
C LEU A 240 17.62 6.29 31.14
N ILE A 241 16.40 5.77 31.06
CA ILE A 241 15.44 5.81 32.17
C ILE A 241 15.90 4.93 33.32
N GLY A 242 16.39 3.73 33.06
CA GLY A 242 16.97 2.83 34.06
C GLY A 242 18.22 3.44 34.75
N GLY A 243 19.10 4.07 33.96
CA GLY A 243 20.30 4.75 34.47
C GLY A 243 19.99 5.97 35.36
N MET A 244 18.96 6.74 35.05
CA MET A 244 18.49 7.84 35.89
C MET A 244 17.84 7.34 37.19
N GLY A 245 17.09 6.24 37.12
CA GLY A 245 16.48 5.61 38.30
C GLY A 245 17.51 5.09 39.28
N ILE A 246 18.60 4.46 38.83
CA ILE A 246 19.71 3.97 39.66
C ILE A 246 20.49 5.14 40.29
N ARG A 247 20.68 6.25 39.57
CA ARG A 247 21.39 7.42 40.05
C ARG A 247 20.63 8.18 41.15
N THR A 248 19.31 8.27 41.04
CA THR A 248 18.46 8.87 42.07
C THR A 248 18.32 7.98 43.29
N TYR A 249 18.24 6.65 43.12
CA TYR A 249 18.21 5.68 44.22
C TYR A 249 19.52 5.68 45.03
N ARG A 250 20.69 5.72 44.37
CA ARG A 250 21.99 5.84 45.04
C ARG A 250 22.13 7.15 45.81
N ARG A 251 21.72 8.31 45.28
CA ARG A 251 21.74 9.59 45.97
C ARG A 251 20.88 9.60 47.25
N ARG A 252 19.71 8.99 47.24
CA ARG A 252 18.83 8.88 48.43
C ARG A 252 19.48 8.01 49.53
N ARG A 253 20.19 6.95 49.18
CA ARG A 253 20.88 6.10 50.18
C ARG A 253 22.10 6.79 50.82
N PHE A 254 22.83 7.64 50.10
CA PHE A 254 23.94 8.39 50.65
C PHE A 254 23.49 9.49 51.63
N ASN A 255 22.40 10.20 51.30
CA ASN A 255 21.86 11.25 52.19
C ASN A 255 21.18 10.68 53.45
N ALA A 256 20.68 9.45 53.42
CA ALA A 256 20.11 8.78 54.59
C ALA A 256 21.19 8.28 55.58
N LYS A 257 22.45 8.10 55.16
CA LYS A 257 23.58 7.72 56.02
C LYS A 257 24.36 8.91 56.61
N ALA A 258 24.15 10.11 56.11
CA ALA A 258 24.82 11.33 56.59
C ALA A 258 24.06 12.05 57.72
N ASN A 259 22.79 11.68 58.00
CA ASN A 259 21.92 12.29 59.00
C ASN A 259 21.45 11.30 60.09
N GLY A 260 22.24 10.23 60.35
CA GLY A 260 21.98 9.28 61.43
C GLY A 260 23.15 9.23 62.43
#